data_374f7c8b691f3dc8fa7b6a84716d83a9
#
_entry.id   374f7c8b691f3dc8fa7b6a84716d83a9
#
_cell.length_a   1.000
_cell.length_b   1.000
_cell.length_c   1.000
_cell.angle_alpha   90.00
_cell.angle_beta   90.00
_cell.angle_gamma   90.00
#
_symmetry.space_group_name_H-M   'P 1'
#
loop_
_entity.id
_entity.type
_entity.pdbx_description
1 polymer ?
#
loop_
_entity_poly.entity_id
_entity_poly.type
_entity_poly.pdbx_seq_one_letter_code
_entity_poly.pdbx_strand_id
1 'polypeptide(L)'
;MNEQIPQPAPLTPQEERQWAMLAHLGVLANLFSGILGPLVPLIIYLIYKDRSRYVAYQSLQGLIFQLIWWVGGGILTGIAWAVTGTLSAVLIGLLCIPFACVISAMPLVALVYGVYAGIQCNQGQDFKYWLIGDWFRSTLTG
;
A
#
# COMPACT_ATOMS: atom_id res chain seq x y z
N MET A 1 -17.27 -40.13 10.85
CA MET A 1 -15.92 -39.68 11.23
C MET A 1 -15.79 -38.21 10.87
N ASN A 2 -15.80 -37.33 11.85
CA ASN A 2 -15.52 -35.91 11.60
C ASN A 2 -13.98 -35.74 11.55
N GLU A 3 -13.40 -35.84 10.37
CA GLU A 3 -12.04 -35.37 10.16
C GLU A 3 -12.04 -33.85 10.38
N GLN A 4 -11.67 -33.45 11.57
CA GLN A 4 -11.37 -32.05 11.82
C GLN A 4 -10.13 -31.73 10.99
N ILE A 5 -10.33 -30.96 9.91
CA ILE A 5 -9.23 -30.40 9.13
C ILE A 5 -8.36 -29.64 10.14
N PRO A 6 -7.07 -29.97 10.31
CA PRO A 6 -6.20 -29.30 11.26
C PRO A 6 -6.18 -27.81 10.95
N GLN A 7 -6.63 -26.99 11.88
CA GLN A 7 -6.54 -25.52 11.76
C GLN A 7 -5.05 -25.15 11.71
N PRO A 8 -4.62 -24.31 10.77
CA PRO A 8 -3.24 -23.85 10.72
C PRO A 8 -2.84 -23.20 12.05
N ALA A 9 -1.67 -23.54 12.56
CA ALA A 9 -1.17 -22.96 13.81
C ALA A 9 -1.12 -21.42 13.72
N PRO A 10 -1.51 -20.70 14.80
CA PRO A 10 -1.40 -19.25 14.85
C PRO A 10 0.06 -18.80 14.71
N LEU A 11 0.28 -17.61 14.18
CA LEU A 11 1.61 -17.02 14.06
C LEU A 11 2.15 -16.60 15.43
N THR A 12 3.45 -16.69 15.61
CA THR A 12 4.13 -16.08 16.75
C THR A 12 4.14 -14.56 16.63
N PRO A 13 4.23 -13.79 17.73
CA PRO A 13 4.28 -12.33 17.67
C PRO A 13 5.42 -11.78 16.79
N GLN A 14 6.53 -12.50 16.70
CA GLN A 14 7.65 -12.11 15.86
C GLN A 14 7.33 -12.33 14.37
N GLU A 15 6.73 -13.45 14.02
CA GLU A 15 6.29 -13.72 12.64
C GLU A 15 5.23 -12.70 12.19
N GLU A 16 4.29 -12.34 13.07
CA GLU A 16 3.28 -11.33 12.76
C GLU A 16 3.91 -9.99 12.40
N ARG A 17 4.90 -9.53 13.18
CA ARG A 17 5.61 -8.28 12.91
C ARG A 17 6.37 -8.33 11.58
N GLN A 18 7.02 -9.45 11.29
CA GLN A 18 7.78 -9.63 10.04
C GLN A 18 6.86 -9.63 8.82
N TRP A 19 5.75 -10.35 8.85
CA TRP A 19 4.81 -10.38 7.74
C TRP A 19 4.09 -9.05 7.55
N ALA A 20 3.72 -8.37 8.62
CA ALA A 20 3.16 -7.02 8.56
C ALA A 20 4.16 -6.03 7.96
N MET A 21 5.43 -6.07 8.37
CA MET A 21 6.50 -5.27 7.78
C MET A 21 6.64 -5.53 6.29
N LEU A 22 6.73 -6.80 5.88
CA LEU A 22 6.88 -7.18 4.47
C LEU A 22 5.70 -6.73 3.62
N ALA A 23 4.47 -6.75 4.16
CA ALA A 23 3.29 -6.26 3.47
C ALA A 23 3.41 -4.76 3.09
N HIS A 24 3.99 -3.94 3.96
CA HIS A 24 4.22 -2.52 3.68
C HIS A 24 5.45 -2.30 2.80
N LEU A 25 6.54 -3.04 3.03
CA LEU A 25 7.75 -2.97 2.20
C LEU A 25 7.53 -3.46 0.77
N GLY A 26 6.42 -4.16 0.50
CA GLY A 26 6.01 -4.51 -0.86
C GLY A 26 5.96 -3.33 -1.81
N VAL A 27 5.78 -2.11 -1.31
CA VAL A 27 5.84 -0.89 -2.13
C VAL A 27 7.18 -0.74 -2.87
N LEU A 28 8.27 -1.26 -2.33
CA LEU A 28 9.59 -1.24 -2.96
C LEU A 28 9.64 -2.07 -4.25
N ALA A 29 8.79 -3.09 -4.38
CA ALA A 29 8.70 -3.88 -5.61
C ALA A 29 8.25 -3.03 -6.81
N ASN A 30 7.57 -1.92 -6.58
CA ASN A 30 7.20 -0.98 -7.63
C ASN A 30 8.42 -0.29 -8.28
N LEU A 31 9.54 -0.14 -7.56
CA LEU A 31 10.76 0.45 -8.12
C LEU A 31 11.35 -0.40 -9.25
N PHE A 32 11.14 -1.71 -9.21
CA PHE A 32 11.67 -2.65 -10.19
C PHE A 32 10.65 -3.00 -11.28
N SER A 33 9.37 -3.05 -10.93
CA SER A 33 8.30 -3.53 -11.80
C SER A 33 7.32 -2.45 -12.26
N GLY A 34 7.31 -1.31 -11.58
CA GLY A 34 6.37 -0.22 -11.82
C GLY A 34 4.98 -0.42 -11.19
N ILE A 35 4.48 -1.66 -11.05
CA ILE A 35 3.08 -1.91 -10.60
C ILE A 35 2.90 -3.12 -9.69
N LEU A 36 3.89 -4.00 -9.54
CA LEU A 36 3.70 -5.27 -8.83
C LEU A 36 3.73 -5.13 -7.30
N GLY A 37 4.04 -3.95 -6.76
CA GLY A 37 4.06 -3.70 -5.31
C GLY A 37 2.80 -4.13 -4.57
N PRO A 38 1.58 -3.80 -5.04
CA PRO A 38 0.34 -4.21 -4.41
C PRO A 38 0.12 -5.73 -4.34
N LEU A 39 0.77 -6.52 -5.20
CA LEU A 39 0.67 -7.98 -5.14
C LEU A 39 1.30 -8.56 -3.88
N VAL A 40 2.33 -7.92 -3.32
CA VAL A 40 3.01 -8.40 -2.11
C VAL A 40 2.05 -8.43 -0.92
N PRO A 41 1.42 -7.32 -0.51
CA PRO A 41 0.45 -7.35 0.59
C PRO A 41 -0.79 -8.17 0.26
N LEU A 42 -1.22 -8.26 -1.01
CA LEU A 42 -2.33 -9.13 -1.40
C LEU A 42 -2.02 -10.60 -1.13
N ILE A 43 -0.84 -11.08 -1.54
CA ILE A 43 -0.42 -12.47 -1.32
C ILE A 43 -0.32 -12.75 0.19
N ILE A 44 0.30 -11.86 0.95
CA ILE A 44 0.43 -12.01 2.41
C ILE A 44 -0.96 -12.06 3.06
N TYR A 45 -1.89 -11.19 2.66
CA TYR A 45 -3.26 -11.22 3.13
C TYR A 45 -3.93 -12.57 2.88
N LEU A 46 -3.87 -13.08 1.65
CA LEU A 46 -4.53 -14.34 1.28
C LEU A 46 -3.97 -15.56 2.05
N ILE A 47 -2.66 -15.55 2.35
CA ILE A 47 -2.02 -16.66 3.06
C ILE A 47 -2.33 -16.62 4.56
N TYR A 48 -2.36 -15.42 5.17
CA TYR A 48 -2.34 -15.28 6.63
C TYR A 48 -3.65 -14.73 7.23
N LYS A 49 -4.66 -14.37 6.44
CA LYS A 49 -5.92 -13.78 6.93
C LYS A 49 -6.63 -14.64 7.97
N ASP A 50 -6.53 -15.95 7.87
CA ASP A 50 -7.18 -16.90 8.77
C ASP A 50 -6.26 -17.32 9.95
N ARG A 51 -5.00 -16.86 9.98
CA ARG A 51 -3.99 -17.19 10.99
C ARG A 51 -3.63 -16.02 11.91
N SER A 52 -3.77 -14.80 11.43
CA SER A 52 -3.47 -13.58 12.20
C SER A 52 -4.32 -12.41 11.72
N ARG A 53 -5.18 -11.90 12.59
CA ARG A 53 -5.97 -10.69 12.33
C ARG A 53 -5.08 -9.46 12.15
N TYR A 54 -3.97 -9.40 12.89
CA TYR A 54 -3.02 -8.29 12.79
C TYR A 54 -2.35 -8.25 11.41
N VAL A 55 -1.83 -9.39 10.93
CA VAL A 55 -1.21 -9.48 9.59
C VAL A 55 -2.25 -9.21 8.49
N ALA A 56 -3.46 -9.74 8.61
CA ALA A 56 -4.55 -9.48 7.66
C ALA A 56 -4.86 -8.00 7.57
N TYR A 57 -5.01 -7.32 8.71
CA TYR A 57 -5.30 -5.91 8.79
C TYR A 57 -4.18 -5.05 8.18
N GLN A 58 -2.92 -5.30 8.57
CA GLN A 58 -1.77 -4.55 8.06
C GLN A 58 -1.58 -4.77 6.55
N SER A 59 -1.76 -6.00 6.07
CA SER A 59 -1.67 -6.32 4.65
C SER A 59 -2.75 -5.61 3.82
N LEU A 60 -3.98 -5.60 4.30
CA LEU A 60 -5.07 -4.92 3.61
C LEU A 60 -4.85 -3.40 3.54
N GLN A 61 -4.41 -2.80 4.64
CA GLN A 61 -4.03 -1.39 4.66
C GLN A 61 -2.92 -1.08 3.64
N GLY A 62 -1.84 -1.89 3.64
CA GLY A 62 -0.73 -1.73 2.70
C GLY A 62 -1.18 -1.86 1.25
N LEU A 63 -2.05 -2.84 0.95
CA LEU A 63 -2.61 -3.05 -0.38
C LEU A 63 -3.39 -1.82 -0.87
N ILE A 64 -4.39 -1.39 -0.09
CA ILE A 64 -5.26 -0.28 -0.48
C ILE A 64 -4.49 1.03 -0.56
N PHE A 65 -3.57 1.26 0.38
CA PHE A 65 -2.70 2.43 0.34
C PHE A 65 -1.89 2.49 -0.95
N GLN A 66 -1.29 1.37 -1.37
CA GLN A 66 -0.53 1.30 -2.62
C GLN A 66 -1.43 1.45 -3.86
N LEU A 67 -2.64 0.89 -3.85
CA LEU A 67 -3.58 1.07 -4.96
C LEU A 67 -3.97 2.54 -5.13
N ILE A 68 -4.26 3.24 -4.04
CA ILE A 68 -4.66 4.65 -4.11
C ILE A 68 -3.48 5.54 -4.51
N TRP A 69 -2.36 5.45 -3.78
CA TRP A 69 -1.28 6.41 -3.93
C TRP A 69 -0.30 6.08 -5.03
N TRP A 70 -0.03 4.80 -5.28
CA TRP A 70 0.87 4.39 -6.35
C TRP A 70 0.15 4.29 -7.69
N VAL A 71 -0.88 3.46 -7.77
CA VAL A 71 -1.62 3.27 -9.04
C VAL A 71 -2.46 4.51 -9.36
N GLY A 72 -3.27 4.97 -8.42
CA GLY A 72 -4.09 6.18 -8.58
C GLY A 72 -3.24 7.43 -8.80
N GLY A 73 -2.19 7.61 -8.00
CA GLY A 73 -1.22 8.69 -8.16
C GLY A 73 -0.49 8.64 -9.49
N GLY A 74 -0.13 7.45 -9.97
CA GLY A 74 0.48 7.24 -11.28
C GLY A 74 -0.45 7.64 -12.43
N ILE A 75 -1.72 7.25 -12.36
CA ILE A 75 -2.74 7.64 -13.36
C ILE A 75 -2.91 9.16 -13.38
N LEU A 76 -3.06 9.79 -12.22
CA LEU A 76 -3.18 11.26 -12.11
C LEU A 76 -1.94 11.98 -12.66
N THR A 77 -0.75 11.46 -12.39
CA THR A 77 0.50 11.97 -12.93
C THR A 77 0.51 11.90 -14.46
N GLY A 78 0.10 10.75 -15.02
CA GLY A 78 -0.01 10.59 -16.47
C GLY A 78 -0.96 11.59 -17.10
N ILE A 79 -2.15 11.78 -16.52
CA ILE A 79 -3.13 12.76 -16.98
C ILE A 79 -2.57 14.18 -16.89
N ALA A 80 -1.96 14.54 -15.75
CA ALA A 80 -1.39 15.87 -15.54
C ALA A 80 -0.34 16.22 -16.60
N TRP A 81 0.56 15.28 -16.92
CA TRP A 81 1.58 15.48 -17.96
C TRP A 81 1.00 15.47 -19.37
N ALA A 82 -0.02 14.67 -19.66
CA ALA A 82 -0.71 14.69 -20.95
C ALA A 82 -1.38 16.04 -21.21
N VAL A 83 -2.09 16.58 -20.19
CA VAL A 83 -2.71 17.91 -20.26
C VAL A 83 -1.65 19.00 -20.41
N THR A 84 -0.60 18.95 -19.59
CA THR A 84 0.51 19.92 -19.65
C THR A 84 1.16 19.91 -21.04
N GLY A 85 1.47 18.74 -21.59
CA GLY A 85 2.07 18.60 -22.90
C GLY A 85 1.19 19.17 -24.02
N THR A 86 -0.11 18.83 -24.01
CA THR A 86 -1.06 19.34 -25.00
C THR A 86 -1.19 20.86 -24.95
N LEU A 87 -1.32 21.44 -23.75
CA LEU A 87 -1.45 22.89 -23.58
C LEU A 87 -0.13 23.65 -23.83
N SER A 88 1.01 22.96 -23.83
CA SER A 88 2.31 23.58 -24.13
C SER A 88 2.39 24.03 -25.59
N ALA A 89 1.59 23.46 -26.49
CA ALA A 89 1.49 23.94 -27.87
C ALA A 89 1.03 25.39 -28.00
N VAL A 90 0.32 25.90 -26.99
CA VAL A 90 -0.16 27.28 -26.89
C VAL A 90 0.45 28.05 -25.72
N LEU A 91 1.61 27.59 -25.20
CA LEU A 91 2.39 28.13 -24.08
C LEU A 91 1.70 28.09 -22.71
N ILE A 92 0.38 27.83 -22.65
CA ILE A 92 -0.37 27.73 -21.37
C ILE A 92 0.13 26.53 -20.54
N GLY A 93 0.57 25.46 -21.19
CA GLY A 93 1.11 24.27 -20.51
C GLY A 93 2.31 24.56 -19.60
N LEU A 94 3.09 25.59 -19.90
CA LEU A 94 4.22 25.97 -19.05
C LEU A 94 3.78 26.38 -17.63
N LEU A 95 2.59 26.97 -17.51
CA LEU A 95 1.99 27.29 -16.21
C LEU A 95 1.48 26.05 -15.48
N CYS A 96 1.23 24.96 -16.18
CA CYS A 96 0.78 23.68 -15.62
C CYS A 96 1.94 22.83 -15.04
N ILE A 97 3.20 23.09 -15.45
CA ILE A 97 4.36 22.30 -15.04
C ILE A 97 4.50 22.19 -13.51
N PRO A 98 4.42 23.27 -12.72
CA PRO A 98 4.55 23.16 -11.26
C PRO A 98 3.49 22.24 -10.65
N PHE A 99 2.25 22.29 -11.15
CA PHE A 99 1.16 21.43 -10.67
C PHE A 99 1.40 19.96 -11.06
N ALA A 100 1.83 19.69 -12.29
CA ALA A 100 2.18 18.35 -12.73
C ALA A 100 3.32 17.76 -11.89
N CYS A 101 4.34 18.57 -11.55
CA CYS A 101 5.43 18.14 -10.66
C CYS A 101 4.93 17.80 -9.24
N VAL A 102 4.02 18.59 -8.67
CA VAL A 102 3.45 18.30 -7.35
C VAL A 102 2.66 17.00 -7.37
N ILE A 103 1.84 16.76 -8.41
CA ILE A 103 1.08 15.51 -8.56
C ILE A 103 2.03 14.33 -8.72
N SER A 104 3.14 14.49 -9.43
CA SER A 104 4.17 13.46 -9.62
C SER A 104 4.86 13.03 -8.31
N ALA A 105 4.74 13.81 -7.25
CA ALA A 105 5.25 13.43 -5.92
C ALA A 105 4.39 12.37 -5.22
N MET A 106 3.14 12.14 -5.63
CA MET A 106 2.24 11.17 -4.97
C MET A 106 2.81 9.75 -4.87
N PRO A 107 3.34 9.13 -5.92
CA PRO A 107 3.97 7.82 -5.82
C PRO A 107 5.19 7.80 -4.87
N LEU A 108 5.95 8.89 -4.81
CA LEU A 108 7.09 9.01 -3.88
C LEU A 108 6.63 9.06 -2.42
N VAL A 109 5.52 9.75 -2.14
CA VAL A 109 4.89 9.75 -0.81
C VAL A 109 4.48 8.33 -0.42
N ALA A 110 3.89 7.57 -1.36
CA ALA A 110 3.51 6.17 -1.13
C ALA A 110 4.74 5.32 -0.74
N LEU A 111 5.87 5.53 -1.41
CA LEU A 111 7.11 4.80 -1.17
C LEU A 111 7.66 5.10 0.23
N VAL A 112 7.85 6.37 0.57
CA VAL A 112 8.40 6.79 1.86
C VAL A 112 7.47 6.37 3.00
N TYR A 113 6.17 6.59 2.85
CA TYR A 113 5.20 6.28 3.90
C TYR A 113 4.98 4.78 4.07
N GLY A 114 5.07 3.99 2.99
CA GLY A 114 5.03 2.53 3.05
C GLY A 114 6.25 1.94 3.78
N VAL A 115 7.46 2.45 3.51
CA VAL A 115 8.67 2.04 4.23
C VAL A 115 8.57 2.40 5.71
N TYR A 116 8.12 3.61 6.03
CA TYR A 116 7.88 4.04 7.42
C TYR A 116 6.89 3.12 8.15
N ALA A 117 5.76 2.78 7.50
CA ALA A 117 4.78 1.85 8.05
C ALA A 117 5.38 0.47 8.33
N GLY A 118 6.20 -0.05 7.41
CA GLY A 118 6.89 -1.33 7.59
C GLY A 118 7.82 -1.33 8.80
N ILE A 119 8.60 -0.26 9.00
CA ILE A 119 9.48 -0.11 10.17
C ILE A 119 8.67 -0.11 11.46
N GLN A 120 7.56 0.62 11.52
CA GLN A 120 6.69 0.69 12.69
C GLN A 120 6.10 -0.69 13.03
N CYS A 121 5.64 -1.44 12.03
CA CYS A 121 5.14 -2.80 12.23
C CYS A 121 6.21 -3.74 12.77
N ASN A 122 7.45 -3.65 12.27
CA ASN A 122 8.56 -4.45 12.77
C ASN A 122 8.90 -4.15 14.24
N GLN A 123 8.73 -2.91 14.66
CA GLN A 123 8.89 -2.48 16.06
C GLN A 123 7.71 -2.92 16.95
N GLY A 124 6.71 -3.59 16.40
CA GLY A 124 5.53 -4.06 17.11
C GLY A 124 4.48 -2.99 17.36
N GLN A 125 4.56 -1.88 16.64
CA GLN A 125 3.54 -0.85 16.70
C GLN A 125 2.39 -1.19 15.76
N ASP A 126 1.16 -0.95 16.22
CA ASP A 126 -0.05 -1.11 15.42
C ASP A 126 -0.22 0.13 14.51
N PHE A 127 0.46 0.10 13.37
CA PHE A 127 0.47 1.22 12.44
C PHE A 127 -0.90 1.40 11.77
N LYS A 128 -1.33 2.66 11.66
CA LYS A 128 -2.55 3.06 10.96
C LYS A 128 -2.25 4.16 9.95
N TYR A 129 -2.65 3.95 8.71
CA TYR A 129 -2.68 5.05 7.72
C TYR A 129 -3.78 6.04 8.08
N TRP A 130 -3.45 7.32 8.07
CA TRP A 130 -4.31 8.42 8.53
C TRP A 130 -5.71 8.44 7.86
N LEU A 131 -5.82 8.13 6.57
CA LEU A 131 -7.10 8.20 5.85
C LEU A 131 -7.90 6.89 5.85
N ILE A 132 -7.23 5.74 5.92
CA ILE A 132 -7.86 4.45 5.66
C ILE A 132 -7.82 3.48 6.84
N GLY A 133 -6.94 3.73 7.81
CA GLY A 133 -6.69 2.81 8.92
C GLY A 133 -7.95 2.56 9.78
N ASP A 134 -8.71 3.59 10.10
CA ASP A 134 -9.89 3.45 10.94
C ASP A 134 -11.06 2.80 10.20
N TRP A 135 -11.20 3.08 8.90
CA TRP A 135 -12.24 2.47 8.08
C TRP A 135 -12.06 0.95 7.96
N PHE A 136 -10.83 0.49 7.72
CA PHE A 136 -10.55 -0.95 7.66
C PHE A 136 -10.69 -1.64 9.01
N ARG A 137 -10.28 -0.97 10.09
CA ARG A 137 -10.44 -1.53 11.43
C ARG A 137 -11.91 -1.74 11.77
N SER A 138 -12.78 -0.79 11.51
CA SER A 138 -14.22 -0.92 11.75
C SER A 138 -14.87 -2.03 10.91
N THR A 139 -14.40 -2.26 9.68
CA THR A 139 -14.92 -3.29 8.77
C THR A 139 -14.48 -4.70 9.15
N LEU A 140 -13.25 -4.86 9.70
CA LEU A 140 -12.71 -6.15 10.10
C LEU A 140 -13.00 -6.54 11.55
N THR A 141 -13.40 -5.59 12.39
CA THR A 141 -13.71 -5.83 13.81
C THR A 141 -15.19 -5.77 14.11
N GLY A 142 -16.02 -5.46 13.12
CA GLY A 142 -17.49 -5.45 13.21
C GLY A 142 -18.10 -6.83 13.33
#